data_466c1d7ebc9c6b304cd7222f0813db80
#
_entry.id   466c1d7ebc9c6b304cd7222f0813db80
#
_cell.length_a   1.000
_cell.length_b   1.000
_cell.length_c   1.000
_cell.angle_alpha   90.00
_cell.angle_beta   90.00
_cell.angle_gamma   90.00
#
_symmetry.space_group_name_H-M   'P 1'
#
loop_
_entity.id
_entity.type
_entity.pdbx_description
1 polymer ?
#
loop_
_entity_poly.entity_id
_entity_poly.type
_entity_poly.pdbx_seq_one_letter_code
_entity_poly.pdbx_strand_id
1 'polypeptide(L)'
;CSSMARYGSQKYPFTEDMKPSPVDPYAISKVAAEQTLINLCDLNKIEWVIAVPHNIIGPKQKYDDPFRNVVSIMLNRILQNKAPIIYGDGKQKRCFSYIDDCLSCLVPMKDQKNLDRQIINIGPDEEFVTINKIAEICSNITGGNLKPIYKPDRPKEVKHASCSADKARKLLNYKTTVDLKTGIKKTLDYIKHRGTKPFDYYINVEILNELTPSTWTKKEI
;
A
#
# COMPACT_ATOMS: atom_id res chain seq x y z
N CYS A 1 3.84 -7.40 11.24
CA CYS A 1 3.02 -6.79 10.18
C CYS A 1 3.00 -7.69 8.93
N SER A 2 1.80 -8.07 8.50
CA SER A 2 1.52 -8.68 7.22
C SER A 2 1.16 -7.63 6.15
N SER A 3 0.39 -7.99 5.16
CA SER A 3 -0.09 -7.10 4.09
C SER A 3 -1.42 -7.59 3.55
N MET A 4 -2.29 -6.68 3.10
CA MET A 4 -3.51 -7.09 2.39
C MET A 4 -3.23 -7.87 1.09
N ALA A 5 -2.01 -7.86 0.56
CA ALA A 5 -1.61 -8.70 -0.56
C ALA A 5 -1.82 -10.21 -0.31
N ARG A 6 -1.92 -10.62 0.98
CA ARG A 6 -2.25 -11.99 1.40
C ARG A 6 -3.56 -12.52 0.79
N TYR A 7 -4.49 -11.63 0.47
CA TYR A 7 -5.81 -12.01 -0.05
C TYR A 7 -5.82 -12.22 -1.58
N GLY A 8 -4.81 -11.71 -2.29
CA GLY A 8 -4.71 -11.85 -3.75
C GLY A 8 -5.88 -11.25 -4.50
N SER A 9 -6.45 -12.02 -5.44
CA SER A 9 -7.54 -11.60 -6.32
C SER A 9 -8.92 -12.08 -5.89
N GLN A 10 -9.12 -12.35 -4.61
CA GLN A 10 -10.41 -12.76 -4.07
C GLN A 10 -11.46 -11.64 -4.17
N LYS A 11 -12.73 -11.99 -3.90
CA LYS A 11 -13.82 -11.01 -3.90
C LYS A 11 -13.66 -10.04 -2.72
N TYR A 12 -13.65 -8.75 -3.00
CA TYR A 12 -13.59 -7.71 -1.96
C TYR A 12 -15.00 -7.36 -1.43
N PRO A 13 -15.15 -6.74 -0.23
CA PRO A 13 -14.07 -6.39 0.70
C PRO A 13 -13.46 -7.64 1.35
N PHE A 14 -12.14 -7.61 1.58
CA PHE A 14 -11.44 -8.70 2.25
C PHE A 14 -11.70 -8.67 3.75
N THR A 15 -11.98 -9.83 4.32
CA THR A 15 -12.18 -10.03 5.77
C THR A 15 -11.14 -11.00 6.32
N GLU A 16 -10.90 -10.95 7.63
CA GLU A 16 -9.80 -11.69 8.26
C GLU A 16 -10.01 -13.20 8.31
N ASP A 17 -11.24 -13.67 8.13
CA ASP A 17 -11.61 -15.09 8.02
C ASP A 17 -11.27 -15.71 6.65
N MET A 18 -11.01 -14.87 5.65
CA MET A 18 -10.60 -15.34 4.33
C MET A 18 -9.25 -16.03 4.37
N LYS A 19 -9.17 -17.21 3.75
CA LYS A 19 -7.90 -17.93 3.60
C LYS A 19 -6.93 -17.11 2.72
N PRO A 20 -5.64 -17.06 3.07
CA PRO A 20 -4.64 -16.44 2.21
C PRO A 20 -4.64 -17.05 0.81
N SER A 21 -4.53 -16.19 -0.21
CA SER A 21 -4.46 -16.59 -1.62
C SER A 21 -3.45 -15.69 -2.37
N PRO A 22 -2.16 -15.71 -1.95
CA PRO A 22 -1.15 -14.81 -2.48
C PRO A 22 -0.89 -15.09 -3.96
N VAL A 23 -0.71 -14.02 -4.78
CA VAL A 23 -0.53 -14.12 -6.23
C VAL A 23 0.83 -13.64 -6.73
N ASP A 24 1.66 -13.11 -5.85
CA ASP A 24 3.01 -12.62 -6.17
C ASP A 24 4.03 -13.00 -5.07
N PRO A 25 5.36 -12.93 -5.35
CA PRO A 25 6.41 -13.32 -4.40
C PRO A 25 6.37 -12.55 -3.08
N TYR A 26 6.01 -11.26 -3.12
CA TYR A 26 5.88 -10.46 -1.90
C TYR A 26 4.73 -10.98 -1.02
N ALA A 27 3.58 -11.22 -1.59
CA ALA A 27 2.42 -11.76 -0.87
C ALA A 27 2.72 -13.16 -0.30
N ILE A 28 3.39 -14.02 -1.08
CA ILE A 28 3.83 -15.36 -0.64
C ILE A 28 4.77 -15.24 0.56
N SER A 29 5.76 -14.35 0.52
CA SER A 29 6.70 -14.16 1.63
C SER A 29 6.00 -13.65 2.90
N LYS A 30 4.99 -12.79 2.77
CA LYS A 30 4.19 -12.32 3.91
C LYS A 30 3.38 -13.43 4.54
N VAL A 31 2.72 -14.27 3.73
CA VAL A 31 1.95 -15.43 4.22
C VAL A 31 2.88 -16.45 4.86
N ALA A 32 4.04 -16.73 4.29
CA ALA A 32 5.03 -17.61 4.90
C ALA A 32 5.51 -17.10 6.26
N ALA A 33 5.76 -15.79 6.38
CA ALA A 33 6.11 -15.15 7.66
C ALA A 33 4.98 -15.26 8.70
N GLU A 34 3.72 -15.09 8.30
CA GLU A 34 2.56 -15.32 9.20
C GLU A 34 2.55 -16.75 9.74
N GLN A 35 2.64 -17.74 8.85
CA GLN A 35 2.60 -19.16 9.24
C GLN A 35 3.77 -19.52 10.15
N THR A 36 4.96 -19.03 9.85
CA THR A 36 6.15 -19.24 10.69
C THR A 36 5.95 -18.62 12.08
N LEU A 37 5.46 -17.37 12.15
CA LEU A 37 5.17 -16.70 13.42
C LEU A 37 4.16 -17.48 14.24
N ILE A 38 3.02 -17.85 13.66
CA ILE A 38 1.95 -18.58 14.34
C ILE A 38 2.50 -19.90 14.91
N ASN A 39 3.20 -20.68 14.09
CA ASN A 39 3.76 -21.96 14.49
C ASN A 39 4.74 -21.82 15.67
N LEU A 40 5.69 -20.90 15.57
CA LEU A 40 6.69 -20.68 16.62
C LEU A 40 6.06 -20.15 17.92
N CYS A 41 5.12 -19.22 17.82
CA CYS A 41 4.44 -18.67 18.99
C CYS A 41 3.57 -19.73 19.69
N ASP A 42 2.84 -20.54 18.92
CA ASP A 42 1.99 -21.59 19.47
C ASP A 42 2.80 -22.69 20.17
N LEU A 43 3.92 -23.13 19.57
CA LEU A 43 4.82 -24.10 20.18
C LEU A 43 5.44 -23.60 21.48
N ASN A 44 5.73 -22.31 21.59
CA ASN A 44 6.36 -21.71 22.75
C ASN A 44 5.38 -21.03 23.70
N LYS A 45 4.07 -21.12 23.47
CA LYS A 45 3.00 -20.49 24.27
C LYS A 45 3.17 -18.97 24.38
N ILE A 46 3.60 -18.34 23.29
CA ILE A 46 3.75 -16.89 23.16
C ILE A 46 2.49 -16.32 22.52
N GLU A 47 1.94 -15.26 23.11
CA GLU A 47 0.83 -14.51 22.52
C GLU A 47 1.27 -13.82 21.22
N TRP A 48 0.37 -13.75 20.23
CA TRP A 48 0.68 -13.09 18.97
C TRP A 48 -0.53 -12.35 18.39
N VAL A 49 -0.23 -11.29 17.65
CA VAL A 49 -1.21 -10.56 16.84
C VAL A 49 -0.60 -10.21 15.48
N ILE A 50 -1.38 -10.33 14.41
CA ILE A 50 -0.98 -10.00 13.05
C ILE A 50 -1.77 -8.78 12.56
N ALA A 51 -1.07 -7.68 12.35
CA ALA A 51 -1.61 -6.50 11.68
C ALA A 51 -1.53 -6.65 10.17
N VAL A 52 -2.62 -6.36 9.46
CA VAL A 52 -2.72 -6.42 7.99
C VAL A 52 -3.03 -5.01 7.45
N PRO A 53 -2.04 -4.10 7.43
CA PRO A 53 -2.23 -2.76 6.88
C PRO A 53 -2.33 -2.80 5.35
N HIS A 54 -3.02 -1.76 4.79
CA HIS A 54 -3.13 -1.65 3.34
C HIS A 54 -2.84 -0.23 2.84
N ASN A 55 -2.02 -0.16 1.77
CA ASN A 55 -1.68 1.04 1.01
C ASN A 55 -1.38 2.27 1.89
N ILE A 56 -0.43 2.14 2.83
CA ILE A 56 -0.07 3.24 3.73
C ILE A 56 0.60 4.36 2.93
N ILE A 57 0.16 5.60 3.19
CA ILE A 57 0.77 6.84 2.69
C ILE A 57 1.06 7.78 3.86
N GLY A 58 2.03 8.68 3.67
CA GLY A 58 2.36 9.69 4.69
C GLY A 58 3.79 10.19 4.62
N PRO A 59 4.14 11.16 5.46
CA PRO A 59 5.50 11.63 5.66
C PRO A 59 6.46 10.48 5.98
N LYS A 60 7.74 10.65 5.61
CA LYS A 60 8.83 9.67 5.79
C LYS A 60 8.74 8.41 4.91
N GLN A 61 7.70 8.26 4.10
CA GLN A 61 7.67 7.21 3.08
C GLN A 61 8.82 7.44 2.07
N LYS A 62 9.53 6.35 1.66
CA LYS A 62 10.54 6.43 0.61
C LYS A 62 9.86 6.80 -0.71
N TYR A 63 10.19 7.98 -1.27
CA TYR A 63 9.55 8.53 -2.46
C TYR A 63 10.43 8.49 -3.72
N ASP A 64 11.65 8.05 -3.58
CA ASP A 64 12.62 7.77 -4.64
C ASP A 64 12.71 6.29 -5.03
N ASP A 65 11.77 5.46 -4.52
CA ASP A 65 11.68 4.04 -4.85
C ASP A 65 10.79 3.83 -6.09
N PRO A 66 11.32 3.31 -7.21
CA PRO A 66 10.56 3.15 -8.44
C PRO A 66 9.62 1.92 -8.42
N PHE A 67 9.73 1.05 -7.41
CA PHE A 67 9.03 -0.23 -7.40
C PHE A 67 7.73 -0.22 -6.62
N ARG A 68 7.53 0.75 -5.72
CA ARG A 68 6.36 0.76 -4.83
C ARG A 68 5.89 2.18 -4.46
N ASN A 69 4.63 2.22 -3.96
CA ASN A 69 3.97 3.40 -3.45
C ASN A 69 3.62 4.43 -4.54
N VAL A 70 2.57 4.10 -5.28
CA VAL A 70 2.09 4.90 -6.41
C VAL A 70 1.95 6.39 -6.10
N VAL A 71 1.46 6.76 -4.90
CA VAL A 71 1.28 8.17 -4.50
C VAL A 71 2.62 8.90 -4.44
N SER A 72 3.60 8.36 -3.71
CA SER A 72 4.91 8.99 -3.57
C SER A 72 5.69 9.05 -4.89
N ILE A 73 5.57 8.02 -5.74
CA ILE A 73 6.13 8.03 -7.10
C ILE A 73 5.51 9.16 -7.92
N MET A 74 4.19 9.26 -7.96
CA MET A 74 3.49 10.30 -8.73
C MET A 74 3.88 11.71 -8.25
N LEU A 75 3.89 11.94 -6.94
CA LEU A 75 4.27 13.24 -6.37
C LEU A 75 5.72 13.62 -6.70
N ASN A 76 6.67 12.69 -6.52
CA ASN A 76 8.08 12.94 -6.82
C ASN A 76 8.30 13.22 -8.32
N ARG A 77 7.59 12.51 -9.21
CA ARG A 77 7.63 12.76 -10.66
C ARG A 77 7.09 14.14 -11.01
N ILE A 78 5.90 14.48 -10.53
CA ILE A 78 5.26 15.77 -10.85
C ILE A 78 6.11 16.94 -10.35
N LEU A 79 6.69 16.84 -9.16
CA LEU A 79 7.61 17.87 -8.64
C LEU A 79 8.91 18.00 -9.45
N GLN A 80 9.29 16.98 -10.21
CA GLN A 80 10.40 17.00 -11.18
C GLN A 80 9.93 17.37 -12.60
N ASN A 81 8.72 17.90 -12.75
CA ASN A 81 8.13 18.26 -14.04
C ASN A 81 7.94 17.06 -14.99
N LYS A 82 7.77 15.86 -14.44
CA LYS A 82 7.53 14.63 -15.18
C LYS A 82 6.10 14.15 -14.98
N ALA A 83 5.44 13.71 -16.04
CA ALA A 83 4.07 13.20 -15.98
C ALA A 83 3.96 11.96 -15.10
N PRO A 84 2.87 11.81 -14.30
CA PRO A 84 2.63 10.58 -13.57
C PRO A 84 2.44 9.39 -14.51
N ILE A 85 2.88 8.19 -14.11
CA ILE A 85 2.71 6.95 -14.89
C ILE A 85 1.56 6.15 -14.28
N ILE A 86 0.70 5.64 -15.16
CA ILE A 86 -0.40 4.75 -14.84
C ILE A 86 -0.25 3.46 -15.64
N TYR A 87 -0.35 2.31 -14.97
CA TYR A 87 -0.37 1.02 -15.64
C TYR A 87 -1.81 0.62 -15.97
N GLY A 88 -2.02 0.10 -17.18
CA GLY A 88 -3.34 -0.23 -17.69
C GLY A 88 -4.19 1.03 -17.92
N ASP A 89 -5.50 0.91 -17.74
CA ASP A 89 -6.47 2.00 -17.93
C ASP A 89 -6.68 2.89 -16.70
N GLY A 90 -5.99 2.59 -15.60
CA GLY A 90 -6.08 3.33 -14.34
C GLY A 90 -7.40 3.18 -13.57
N LYS A 91 -8.26 2.23 -13.98
CA LYS A 91 -9.54 1.96 -13.29
C LYS A 91 -9.41 1.02 -12.10
N GLN A 92 -8.24 0.42 -11.89
CA GLN A 92 -7.99 -0.37 -10.68
C GLN A 92 -8.20 0.49 -9.43
N LYS A 93 -8.89 -0.10 -8.43
CA LYS A 93 -9.33 0.63 -7.23
C LYS A 93 -8.58 0.19 -5.98
N ARG A 94 -8.30 1.16 -5.12
CA ARG A 94 -7.63 0.96 -3.82
C ARG A 94 -8.23 1.88 -2.76
N CYS A 95 -8.17 1.45 -1.49
CA CYS A 95 -8.21 2.35 -0.34
C CYS A 95 -6.78 2.68 0.08
N PHE A 96 -6.57 3.86 0.63
CA PHE A 96 -5.27 4.32 1.12
C PHE A 96 -5.36 4.71 2.59
N SER A 97 -4.45 4.20 3.39
CA SER A 97 -4.37 4.47 4.83
C SER A 97 -3.40 5.60 5.10
N TYR A 98 -3.78 6.60 5.87
CA TYR A 98 -2.82 7.56 6.38
C TYR A 98 -2.02 6.95 7.55
N ILE A 99 -0.73 7.22 7.59
CA ILE A 99 0.20 6.56 8.54
C ILE A 99 -0.23 6.72 10.00
N ASP A 100 -0.68 7.90 10.43
CA ASP A 100 -1.06 8.13 11.83
C ASP A 100 -2.31 7.33 12.22
N ASP A 101 -3.27 7.13 11.28
CA ASP A 101 -4.43 6.27 11.51
C ASP A 101 -4.01 4.80 11.67
N CYS A 102 -2.99 4.34 10.93
CA CYS A 102 -2.42 3.02 11.13
C CYS A 102 -1.69 2.91 12.48
N LEU A 103 -0.92 3.93 12.86
CA LEU A 103 -0.17 3.95 14.12
C LEU A 103 -1.11 3.97 15.34
N SER A 104 -2.28 4.61 15.23
CA SER A 104 -3.30 4.58 16.28
C SER A 104 -3.77 3.16 16.64
N CYS A 105 -3.65 2.22 15.70
CA CYS A 105 -3.90 0.80 15.92
C CYS A 105 -2.63 0.03 16.32
N LEU A 106 -1.54 0.21 15.57
CA LEU A 106 -0.32 -0.58 15.75
C LEU A 106 0.35 -0.39 17.11
N VAL A 107 0.36 0.85 17.62
CA VAL A 107 1.01 1.16 18.91
C VAL A 107 0.29 0.50 20.09
N PRO A 108 -1.04 0.57 20.22
CA PRO A 108 -1.75 -0.11 21.31
C PRO A 108 -1.72 -1.63 21.22
N MET A 109 -1.56 -2.22 20.02
CA MET A 109 -1.59 -3.69 19.86
C MET A 109 -0.62 -4.43 20.75
N LYS A 110 0.53 -3.84 21.10
CA LYS A 110 1.54 -4.49 21.94
C LYS A 110 1.10 -4.66 23.39
N ASP A 111 0.17 -3.82 23.89
CA ASP A 111 -0.21 -3.77 25.30
C ASP A 111 -1.63 -4.34 25.56
N GLN A 112 -2.41 -4.59 24.50
CA GLN A 112 -3.79 -5.07 24.62
C GLN A 112 -3.85 -6.60 24.74
N LYS A 113 -4.23 -7.10 25.92
CA LYS A 113 -4.29 -8.53 26.24
C LYS A 113 -5.38 -9.31 25.49
N ASN A 114 -6.42 -8.65 24.97
CA ASN A 114 -7.54 -9.29 24.26
C ASN A 114 -7.29 -9.51 22.76
N LEU A 115 -6.05 -9.33 22.30
CA LEU A 115 -5.68 -9.46 20.91
C LEU A 115 -4.88 -10.73 20.59
N ASP A 116 -4.68 -11.60 21.57
CA ASP A 116 -3.98 -12.87 21.32
C ASP A 116 -4.66 -13.67 20.22
N ARG A 117 -3.85 -14.21 19.32
CA ARG A 117 -4.27 -14.99 18.13
C ARG A 117 -5.22 -14.26 17.18
N GLN A 118 -5.10 -12.94 17.10
CA GLN A 118 -5.91 -12.14 16.18
C GLN A 118 -5.13 -11.75 14.94
N ILE A 119 -5.82 -11.83 13.78
CA ILE A 119 -5.41 -11.17 12.53
C ILE A 119 -6.37 -10.00 12.36
N ILE A 120 -5.84 -8.79 12.09
CA ILE A 120 -6.65 -7.57 12.05
C ILE A 120 -6.26 -6.73 10.84
N ASN A 121 -7.22 -6.48 9.93
CA ASN A 121 -7.06 -5.54 8.83
C ASN A 121 -7.03 -4.11 9.37
N ILE A 122 -6.07 -3.30 8.89
CA ILE A 122 -5.90 -1.91 9.33
C ILE A 122 -5.89 -0.99 8.12
N GLY A 123 -6.87 -0.10 8.07
CA GLY A 123 -7.00 0.93 7.04
C GLY A 123 -8.46 1.22 6.72
N PRO A 124 -8.74 2.31 5.97
CA PRO A 124 -10.08 2.73 5.62
C PRO A 124 -10.72 1.77 4.62
N ASP A 125 -12.04 1.69 4.64
CA ASP A 125 -12.87 1.03 3.65
C ASP A 125 -13.88 1.98 2.97
N GLU A 126 -13.87 3.26 3.36
CA GLU A 126 -14.81 4.27 2.89
C GLU A 126 -14.41 4.87 1.53
N GLU A 127 -13.12 5.26 1.37
CA GLU A 127 -12.64 5.93 0.15
C GLU A 127 -12.00 4.93 -0.83
N PHE A 128 -12.82 4.23 -1.61
CA PHE A 128 -12.39 3.26 -2.61
C PHE A 128 -12.25 3.91 -4.00
N VAL A 129 -11.06 4.39 -4.31
CA VAL A 129 -10.77 5.26 -5.46
C VAL A 129 -9.94 4.58 -6.55
N THR A 130 -10.07 5.08 -7.79
CA THR A 130 -9.25 4.62 -8.94
C THR A 130 -7.85 5.23 -8.91
N ILE A 131 -6.89 4.60 -9.58
CA ILE A 131 -5.55 5.17 -9.76
C ILE A 131 -5.59 6.45 -10.60
N ASN A 132 -6.54 6.56 -11.56
CA ASN A 132 -6.79 7.80 -12.26
C ASN A 132 -7.15 8.95 -11.30
N LYS A 133 -8.01 8.67 -10.31
CA LYS A 133 -8.39 9.68 -9.29
C LYS A 133 -7.20 10.08 -8.42
N ILE A 134 -6.31 9.14 -8.10
CA ILE A 134 -5.05 9.45 -7.40
C ILE A 134 -4.18 10.41 -8.22
N ALA A 135 -3.99 10.13 -9.51
CA ALA A 135 -3.21 10.99 -10.39
C ALA A 135 -3.82 12.40 -10.51
N GLU A 136 -5.15 12.49 -10.62
CA GLU A 136 -5.88 13.76 -10.61
C GLU A 136 -5.65 14.55 -9.32
N ILE A 137 -5.79 13.89 -8.15
CA ILE A 137 -5.55 14.54 -6.85
C ILE A 137 -4.10 15.04 -6.77
N CYS A 138 -3.13 14.19 -7.11
CA CYS A 138 -1.71 14.56 -7.09
C CYS A 138 -1.41 15.76 -7.99
N SER A 139 -1.97 15.79 -9.22
CA SER A 139 -1.81 16.91 -10.15
C SER A 139 -2.43 18.19 -9.59
N ASN A 140 -3.67 18.14 -9.09
CA ASN A 140 -4.36 19.31 -8.57
C ASN A 140 -3.66 19.94 -7.37
N ILE A 141 -3.16 19.14 -6.41
CA ILE A 141 -2.51 19.68 -5.20
C ILE A 141 -1.09 20.19 -5.45
N THR A 142 -0.44 19.74 -6.54
CA THR A 142 0.89 20.21 -6.93
C THR A 142 0.82 21.49 -7.77
N GLY A 143 -0.37 21.86 -8.26
CA GLY A 143 -0.54 22.95 -9.23
C GLY A 143 -0.10 22.59 -10.64
N GLY A 144 0.26 21.32 -10.87
CA GLY A 144 0.65 20.82 -12.19
C GLY A 144 -0.55 20.41 -13.04
N ASN A 145 -0.43 20.56 -14.35
CA ASN A 145 -1.45 20.12 -15.31
C ASN A 145 -0.87 19.03 -16.25
N LEU A 146 -0.03 18.16 -15.68
CA LEU A 146 0.62 17.09 -16.44
C LEU A 146 -0.35 15.92 -16.64
N LYS A 147 -0.66 15.62 -17.89
CA LYS A 147 -1.49 14.46 -18.24
C LYS A 147 -0.75 13.16 -17.95
N PRO A 148 -1.40 12.16 -17.34
CA PRO A 148 -0.77 10.86 -17.08
C PRO A 148 -0.29 10.17 -18.36
N ILE A 149 0.82 9.45 -18.25
CA ILE A 149 1.31 8.53 -19.29
C ILE A 149 0.80 7.14 -18.94
N TYR A 150 0.05 6.53 -19.86
CA TYR A 150 -0.45 5.17 -19.69
C TYR A 150 0.56 4.17 -20.26
N LYS A 151 0.89 3.15 -19.46
CA LYS A 151 1.75 2.03 -19.84
C LYS A 151 0.94 0.74 -19.84
N PRO A 152 1.41 -0.34 -20.47
CA PRO A 152 0.75 -1.64 -20.42
C PRO A 152 0.44 -2.09 -18.99
N ASP A 153 -0.61 -2.90 -18.82
CA ASP A 153 -0.95 -3.50 -17.52
C ASP A 153 0.26 -4.24 -16.93
N ARG A 154 0.39 -4.17 -15.60
CA ARG A 154 1.35 -5.04 -14.90
C ARG A 154 0.77 -6.46 -14.81
N PRO A 155 1.61 -7.47 -15.00
CA PRO A 155 1.17 -8.85 -14.82
C PRO A 155 0.58 -9.09 -13.44
N LYS A 156 -0.51 -9.85 -13.37
CA LYS A 156 -1.21 -10.20 -12.11
C LYS A 156 -1.66 -9.02 -11.25
N GLU A 157 -1.85 -7.84 -11.85
CA GLU A 157 -2.37 -6.66 -11.14
C GLU A 157 -3.78 -6.96 -10.60
N VAL A 158 -3.94 -6.85 -9.28
CA VAL A 158 -5.24 -6.98 -8.62
C VAL A 158 -6.08 -5.75 -8.96
N LYS A 159 -7.21 -5.93 -9.66
CA LYS A 159 -8.03 -4.81 -10.14
C LYS A 159 -8.74 -4.07 -9.01
N HIS A 160 -9.27 -4.77 -8.02
CA HIS A 160 -9.99 -4.18 -6.90
C HIS A 160 -9.49 -4.78 -5.58
N ALA A 161 -9.00 -3.94 -4.68
CA ALA A 161 -8.50 -4.38 -3.39
C ALA A 161 -8.92 -3.40 -2.30
N SER A 162 -9.81 -3.88 -1.42
CA SER A 162 -10.29 -3.20 -0.22
C SER A 162 -10.48 -4.22 0.89
N CYS A 163 -10.15 -3.86 2.12
CA CYS A 163 -10.41 -4.69 3.31
C CYS A 163 -11.55 -4.08 4.12
N SER A 164 -12.33 -4.91 4.82
CA SER A 164 -13.20 -4.42 5.90
C SER A 164 -12.34 -3.94 7.06
N ALA A 165 -12.71 -2.82 7.66
CA ALA A 165 -12.12 -2.27 8.88
C ALA A 165 -12.93 -2.59 10.16
N ASP A 166 -13.99 -3.39 10.06
CA ASP A 166 -14.93 -3.64 11.17
C ASP A 166 -14.25 -4.22 12.40
N LYS A 167 -13.33 -5.18 12.19
CA LYS A 167 -12.58 -5.80 13.28
C LYS A 167 -11.65 -4.80 13.98
N ALA A 168 -10.97 -3.96 13.21
CA ALA A 168 -10.13 -2.88 13.77
C ALA A 168 -10.98 -1.85 14.53
N ARG A 169 -12.14 -1.47 14.02
CA ARG A 169 -13.10 -0.60 14.73
C ARG A 169 -13.52 -1.20 16.06
N LYS A 170 -13.88 -2.48 16.06
CA LYS A 170 -14.35 -3.18 17.25
C LYS A 170 -13.26 -3.38 18.31
N LEU A 171 -12.07 -3.81 17.90
CA LEU A 171 -11.01 -4.23 18.82
C LEU A 171 -10.02 -3.12 19.17
N LEU A 172 -9.77 -2.20 18.24
CA LEU A 172 -8.73 -1.16 18.35
C LEU A 172 -9.29 0.25 18.31
N ASN A 173 -10.62 0.40 18.27
CA ASN A 173 -11.30 1.71 18.14
C ASN A 173 -10.79 2.51 16.92
N TYR A 174 -10.45 1.80 15.83
CA TYR A 174 -9.96 2.40 14.59
C TYR A 174 -10.93 3.46 14.07
N LYS A 175 -10.39 4.58 13.63
CA LYS A 175 -11.12 5.66 12.95
C LYS A 175 -10.26 6.22 11.83
N THR A 176 -10.85 6.50 10.69
CA THR A 176 -10.23 7.30 9.65
C THR A 176 -10.32 8.76 10.08
N THR A 177 -9.19 9.36 10.44
CA THR A 177 -9.12 10.76 10.92
C THR A 177 -8.59 11.69 9.84
N VAL A 178 -7.92 11.14 8.83
CA VAL A 178 -7.32 11.91 7.73
C VAL A 178 -7.88 11.38 6.41
N ASP A 179 -8.63 12.22 5.69
CA ASP A 179 -9.11 11.91 4.35
C ASP A 179 -7.95 11.76 3.35
N LEU A 180 -8.22 11.09 2.23
CA LEU A 180 -7.21 10.77 1.22
C LEU A 180 -6.49 12.01 0.69
N LYS A 181 -7.21 13.08 0.35
CA LYS A 181 -6.63 14.31 -0.20
C LYS A 181 -5.67 14.97 0.79
N THR A 182 -6.07 15.03 2.04
CA THR A 182 -5.25 15.57 3.14
C THR A 182 -4.01 14.69 3.36
N GLY A 183 -4.13 13.37 3.36
CA GLY A 183 -3.01 12.43 3.48
C GLY A 183 -2.00 12.58 2.34
N ILE A 184 -2.49 12.71 1.11
CA ILE A 184 -1.64 12.98 -0.06
C ILE A 184 -0.96 14.35 0.07
N LYS A 185 -1.68 15.39 0.52
CA LYS A 185 -1.11 16.71 0.73
C LYS A 185 0.01 16.70 1.77
N LYS A 186 -0.18 16.07 2.92
CA LYS A 186 0.88 15.93 3.94
C LYS A 186 2.10 15.17 3.41
N THR A 187 1.89 14.16 2.55
CA THR A 187 2.99 13.45 1.87
C THR A 187 3.73 14.39 0.90
N LEU A 188 3.00 15.21 0.14
CA LEU A 188 3.56 16.23 -0.75
C LEU A 188 4.40 17.25 0.02
N ASP A 189 3.85 17.80 1.12
CA ASP A 189 4.54 18.82 1.92
C ASP A 189 5.87 18.26 2.49
N TYR A 190 5.88 16.99 2.90
CA TYR A 190 7.11 16.31 3.31
C TYR A 190 8.12 16.20 2.17
N ILE A 191 7.70 15.80 0.96
CA ILE A 191 8.60 15.70 -0.21
C ILE A 191 9.14 17.07 -0.59
N LYS A 192 8.30 18.11 -0.59
CA LYS A 192 8.73 19.51 -0.86
C LYS A 192 9.79 19.97 0.15
N HIS A 193 9.60 19.70 1.42
CA HIS A 193 10.55 20.05 2.47
C HIS A 193 11.89 19.32 2.32
N ARG A 194 11.87 18.05 1.91
CA ARG A 194 13.09 17.22 1.73
C ARG A 194 13.78 17.44 0.38
N GLY A 195 13.10 18.05 -0.58
CA GLY A 195 13.52 18.14 -1.97
C GLY A 195 13.19 16.87 -2.77
N THR A 196 13.03 17.04 -4.08
CA THR A 196 12.87 15.92 -5.01
C THR A 196 14.15 15.10 -5.11
N LYS A 197 14.02 13.81 -5.45
CA LYS A 197 15.16 12.91 -5.64
C LYS A 197 15.02 12.13 -6.94
N PRO A 198 16.13 11.87 -7.66
CA PRO A 198 16.10 10.87 -8.73
C PRO A 198 15.68 9.51 -8.17
N PHE A 199 15.04 8.69 -9.01
CA PHE A 199 14.65 7.35 -8.58
C PHE A 199 15.88 6.45 -8.45
N ASP A 200 15.94 5.74 -7.31
CA ASP A 200 17.02 4.85 -6.94
C ASP A 200 16.68 3.40 -7.33
N TYR A 201 17.26 2.92 -8.42
CA TYR A 201 17.08 1.54 -8.90
C TYR A 201 18.07 0.59 -8.21
N TYR A 202 17.90 0.41 -6.91
CA TYR A 202 18.76 -0.38 -6.03
C TYR A 202 18.64 -1.89 -6.20
N ILE A 203 17.64 -2.36 -6.94
CA ILE A 203 17.46 -3.76 -7.29
C ILE A 203 17.83 -3.97 -8.75
N ASN A 204 18.78 -4.86 -9.01
CA ASN A 204 19.04 -5.34 -10.35
C ASN A 204 18.00 -6.42 -10.67
N VAL A 205 17.25 -6.21 -11.74
CA VAL A 205 16.32 -7.21 -12.25
C VAL A 205 17.13 -8.24 -13.04
N GLU A 206 17.51 -9.35 -12.40
CA GLU A 206 18.39 -10.36 -12.98
C GLU A 206 17.64 -11.30 -13.95
N ILE A 207 16.35 -11.59 -13.65
CA ILE A 207 15.51 -12.45 -14.49
C ILE A 207 14.53 -11.58 -15.26
N LEU A 208 14.78 -11.37 -16.53
CA LEU A 208 13.91 -10.63 -17.42
C LEU A 208 13.05 -11.59 -18.24
N ASN A 209 11.73 -11.40 -18.18
CA ASN A 209 10.76 -12.14 -18.99
C ASN A 209 9.53 -11.26 -19.28
N GLU A 210 8.53 -11.82 -19.95
CA GLU A 210 7.29 -11.12 -20.30
C GLU A 210 6.49 -10.60 -19.07
N LEU A 211 6.76 -11.13 -17.88
CA LEU A 211 6.14 -10.69 -16.63
C LEU A 211 6.91 -9.53 -15.97
N THR A 212 8.05 -9.12 -16.52
CA THR A 212 8.83 -8.01 -15.96
C THR A 212 8.33 -6.68 -16.57
N PRO A 213 7.84 -5.72 -15.77
CA PRO A 213 7.40 -4.43 -16.29
C PRO A 213 8.51 -3.71 -17.05
N SER A 214 8.24 -3.27 -18.28
CA SER A 214 9.22 -2.57 -19.12
C SER A 214 9.79 -1.29 -18.46
N THR A 215 8.99 -0.64 -17.63
CA THR A 215 9.43 0.56 -16.88
C THR A 215 10.52 0.26 -15.86
N TRP A 216 10.62 -0.97 -15.38
CA TRP A 216 11.69 -1.38 -14.45
C TRP A 216 12.97 -1.68 -15.21
N THR A 217 12.86 -2.39 -16.33
CA THR A 217 14.02 -2.77 -17.16
C THR A 217 14.65 -1.56 -17.84
N LYS A 218 13.79 -0.63 -18.33
CA LYS A 218 14.23 0.60 -19.02
C LYS A 218 14.46 1.78 -18.10
N LYS A 219 14.23 1.63 -16.78
CA LYS A 219 14.35 2.70 -15.77
C LYS A 219 13.55 3.95 -16.14
N GLU A 220 12.29 3.79 -16.53
CA GLU A 220 11.43 4.87 -17.05
C GLU A 220 10.60 5.58 -15.98
N ILE A 221 10.72 5.22 -14.71
CA ILE A 221 10.00 5.85 -13.59
C ILE A 221 10.74 7.09 -13.11
#